data_1fc456087d58c55c9c96595b66c33e6d
#
_entry.id   1fc456087d58c55c9c96595b66c33e6d
#
_cell.length_a   1.000
_cell.length_b   1.000
_cell.length_c   1.000
_cell.angle_alpha   90.00
_cell.angle_beta   90.00
_cell.angle_gamma   90.00
#
_symmetry.space_group_name_H-M   'P 1'
#
loop_
_entity.id
_entity.type
_entity.pdbx_description
1 polymer ?
#
loop_
_entity_poly.entity_id
_entity_poly.type
_entity_poly.pdbx_seq_one_letter_code
_entity_poly.pdbx_strand_id
1 'polypeptide(L)'
;MTHATLNSSLLIARLQHRQGDLHEARLSCQEAMVVAKNQKNNSDWIEAARLFFQCCHELETLDEVKSLMDQVLLFHRNTQNLNEQGLAENLIGAWLLASNKVQESEMYINSAISKASQTHDLDTLARALFTLALAKAFNPETYGQCLQQLEKLDIILTELDSAEIKLSTAQLRGFIYTQTKNFDRALELLWDSYEKAKTHGFILLISSILAQMARIHRDQGHTEQHRIYAELALRGISQERAPRIYRLLSSLCPEGFEKSGPQYDFLIDEASRIVREKQKGAIDFKNQHILYDLAILFIKKAGQRYSKEDLVEMIWHQSYDPELHDNLIYVSIKRLRTLLEPDLESPRYILRDRKGYYFNPQSHVQFKNAEEMTT
;
A
#
# COMPACT_ATOMS: atom_id res chain seq x y z
N MET A 1 15.48 23.39 -26.93
CA MET A 1 14.73 22.98 -25.72
C MET A 1 14.12 21.64 -26.04
N THR A 2 14.83 20.56 -25.75
CA THR A 2 14.31 19.19 -25.85
C THR A 2 13.39 18.97 -24.65
N HIS A 3 12.08 18.89 -24.91
CA HIS A 3 11.13 18.36 -23.92
C HIS A 3 11.62 16.96 -23.53
N ALA A 4 12.16 16.82 -22.32
CA ALA A 4 12.39 15.51 -21.74
C ALA A 4 11.05 14.78 -21.75
N THR A 5 10.94 13.71 -22.52
CA THR A 5 9.75 12.85 -22.52
C THR A 5 9.60 12.32 -21.11
N LEU A 6 8.51 12.73 -20.46
CA LEU A 6 8.21 12.30 -19.09
C LEU A 6 8.18 10.78 -19.05
N ASN A 7 8.91 10.18 -18.12
CA ASN A 7 8.86 8.73 -17.92
C ASN A 7 7.52 8.37 -17.26
N SER A 8 6.52 8.02 -18.08
CA SER A 8 5.17 7.72 -17.64
C SER A 8 5.12 6.54 -16.66
N SER A 9 5.98 5.52 -16.85
CA SER A 9 6.05 4.37 -15.96
C SER A 9 6.55 4.78 -14.56
N LEU A 10 7.47 5.75 -14.45
CA LEU A 10 7.93 6.27 -13.16
C LEU A 10 6.82 7.04 -12.43
N LEU A 11 6.00 7.82 -13.16
CA LEU A 11 4.84 8.50 -12.55
C LEU A 11 3.78 7.51 -12.06
N ILE A 12 3.50 6.48 -12.84
CA ILE A 12 2.58 5.40 -12.45
C ILE A 12 3.11 4.69 -11.19
N ALA A 13 4.40 4.34 -11.17
CA ALA A 13 5.04 3.71 -10.02
C ALA A 13 4.90 4.56 -8.74
N ARG A 14 5.10 5.89 -8.84
CA ARG A 14 4.91 6.82 -7.69
C ARG A 14 3.47 6.84 -7.20
N LEU A 15 2.48 6.84 -8.10
CA LEU A 15 1.06 6.80 -7.72
C LEU A 15 0.70 5.49 -7.03
N GLN A 16 1.10 4.36 -7.61
CA GLN A 16 0.86 3.03 -7.05
C GLN A 16 1.53 2.87 -5.67
N HIS A 17 2.78 3.31 -5.52
CA HIS A 17 3.48 3.31 -4.23
C HIS A 17 2.71 4.15 -3.19
N ARG A 18 2.25 5.34 -3.55
CA ARG A 18 1.44 6.22 -2.67
C ARG A 18 0.16 5.54 -2.22
N GLN A 19 -0.51 4.80 -3.13
CA GLN A 19 -1.74 4.05 -2.86
C GLN A 19 -1.50 2.73 -2.11
N GLY A 20 -0.23 2.36 -1.86
CA GLY A 20 0.11 1.11 -1.20
C GLY A 20 0.01 -0.13 -2.10
N ASP A 21 -0.11 0.05 -3.42
CA ASP A 21 -0.11 -1.04 -4.41
C ASP A 21 1.33 -1.41 -4.78
N LEU A 22 2.07 -1.92 -3.79
CA LEU A 22 3.52 -2.10 -3.86
C LEU A 22 3.98 -3.12 -4.90
N HIS A 23 3.21 -4.17 -5.15
CA HIS A 23 3.52 -5.16 -6.19
C HIS A 23 3.48 -4.53 -7.58
N GLU A 24 2.43 -3.77 -7.88
CA GLU A 24 2.29 -3.05 -9.15
C GLU A 24 3.31 -1.93 -9.28
N ALA A 25 3.55 -1.18 -8.19
CA ALA A 25 4.58 -0.14 -8.16
C ALA A 25 5.96 -0.72 -8.49
N ARG A 26 6.29 -1.89 -7.96
CA ARG A 26 7.56 -2.60 -8.22
C ARG A 26 7.72 -2.94 -9.71
N LEU A 27 6.67 -3.47 -10.34
CA LEU A 27 6.67 -3.77 -11.78
C LEU A 27 6.83 -2.49 -12.62
N SER A 28 6.08 -1.45 -12.31
CA SER A 28 6.19 -0.15 -12.97
C SER A 28 7.58 0.49 -12.80
N CYS A 29 8.25 0.27 -11.65
CA CYS A 29 9.64 0.69 -11.46
C CYS A 29 10.61 -0.05 -12.39
N GLN A 30 10.42 -1.36 -12.59
CA GLN A 30 11.25 -2.14 -13.51
C GLN A 30 11.12 -1.62 -14.95
N GLU A 31 9.90 -1.37 -15.40
CA GLU A 31 9.65 -0.75 -16.70
C GLU A 31 10.29 0.65 -16.81
N ALA A 32 10.12 1.47 -15.76
CA ALA A 32 10.71 2.81 -15.71
C ALA A 32 12.23 2.78 -15.81
N MET A 33 12.90 1.82 -15.16
CA MET A 33 14.36 1.63 -15.27
C MET A 33 14.79 1.26 -16.69
N VAL A 34 14.03 0.43 -17.39
CA VAL A 34 14.32 0.06 -18.80
C VAL A 34 14.16 1.28 -19.70
N VAL A 35 13.08 2.04 -19.54
CA VAL A 35 12.81 3.27 -20.31
C VAL A 35 13.94 4.29 -20.09
N ALA A 36 14.29 4.54 -18.83
CA ALA A 36 15.35 5.49 -18.48
C ALA A 36 16.71 5.11 -19.06
N LYS A 37 17.09 3.83 -19.03
CA LYS A 37 18.32 3.34 -19.69
C LYS A 37 18.31 3.57 -21.19
N ASN A 38 17.21 3.28 -21.87
CA ASN A 38 17.07 3.51 -23.32
C ASN A 38 17.17 4.98 -23.67
N GLN A 39 16.68 5.87 -22.82
CA GLN A 39 16.73 7.33 -22.98
C GLN A 39 18.07 7.94 -22.50
N LYS A 40 18.96 7.14 -21.91
CA LYS A 40 20.19 7.60 -21.24
C LYS A 40 19.92 8.64 -20.15
N ASN A 41 18.78 8.54 -19.48
CA ASN A 41 18.41 9.39 -18.36
C ASN A 41 18.75 8.69 -17.04
N ASN A 42 19.97 8.95 -16.56
CA ASN A 42 20.51 8.32 -15.36
C ASN A 42 19.75 8.75 -14.10
N SER A 43 19.27 9.99 -14.03
CA SER A 43 18.52 10.50 -12.88
C SER A 43 17.19 9.75 -12.70
N ASP A 44 16.42 9.55 -13.76
CA ASP A 44 15.19 8.75 -13.73
C ASP A 44 15.48 7.29 -13.42
N TRP A 45 16.59 6.74 -13.91
CA TRP A 45 17.00 5.38 -13.60
C TRP A 45 17.28 5.19 -12.12
N ILE A 46 18.03 6.10 -11.48
CA ILE A 46 18.32 6.03 -10.04
C ILE A 46 17.05 6.25 -9.22
N GLU A 47 16.18 7.17 -9.62
CA GLU A 47 14.92 7.42 -8.92
C GLU A 47 13.97 6.21 -9.00
N ALA A 48 13.88 5.56 -10.17
CA ALA A 48 13.11 4.31 -10.31
C ALA A 48 13.72 3.18 -9.46
N ALA A 49 15.06 3.09 -9.40
CA ALA A 49 15.77 2.13 -8.55
C ALA A 49 15.51 2.41 -7.06
N ARG A 50 15.46 3.67 -6.64
CA ARG A 50 15.12 4.08 -5.26
C ARG A 50 13.70 3.65 -4.89
N LEU A 51 12.74 3.90 -5.76
CA LEU A 51 11.34 3.52 -5.53
C LEU A 51 11.17 1.99 -5.54
N PHE A 52 11.85 1.29 -6.43
CA PHE A 52 11.92 -0.18 -6.45
C PHE A 52 12.46 -0.73 -5.12
N PHE A 53 13.56 -0.18 -4.62
CA PHE A 53 14.11 -0.54 -3.31
C PHE A 53 13.08 -0.31 -2.20
N GLN A 54 12.38 0.81 -2.18
CA GLN A 54 11.34 1.09 -1.18
C GLN A 54 10.20 0.06 -1.23
N CYS A 55 9.72 -0.28 -2.43
CA CYS A 55 8.72 -1.34 -2.59
C CYS A 55 9.22 -2.69 -2.05
N CYS A 56 10.43 -3.11 -2.43
CA CYS A 56 11.01 -4.37 -1.96
C CYS A 56 11.24 -4.39 -0.45
N HIS A 57 11.61 -3.26 0.15
CA HIS A 57 11.77 -3.14 1.60
C HIS A 57 10.43 -3.32 2.34
N GLU A 58 9.36 -2.71 1.85
CA GLU A 58 8.02 -2.87 2.43
C GLU A 58 7.43 -4.27 2.19
N LEU A 59 7.75 -4.88 1.04
CA LEU A 59 7.35 -6.24 0.69
C LEU A 59 8.24 -7.34 1.31
N GLU A 60 9.32 -6.96 2.02
CA GLU A 60 10.31 -7.87 2.62
C GLU A 60 11.03 -8.77 1.60
N THR A 61 11.20 -8.29 0.37
CA THR A 61 11.87 -8.98 -0.73
C THR A 61 13.25 -8.38 -1.05
N LEU A 62 14.02 -8.01 -0.02
CA LEU A 62 15.32 -7.33 -0.17
C LEU A 62 16.36 -8.13 -0.98
N ASP A 63 16.21 -9.45 -1.09
CA ASP A 63 17.10 -10.25 -1.93
C ASP A 63 17.02 -9.88 -3.42
N GLU A 64 15.85 -9.40 -3.89
CA GLU A 64 15.66 -8.92 -5.26
C GLU A 64 16.44 -7.62 -5.54
N VAL A 65 16.81 -6.88 -4.51
CA VAL A 65 17.51 -5.59 -4.62
C VAL A 65 19.01 -5.76 -4.81
N LYS A 66 19.60 -6.90 -4.42
CA LYS A 66 21.07 -7.12 -4.43
C LYS A 66 21.68 -6.85 -5.80
N SER A 67 21.15 -7.48 -6.85
CA SER A 67 21.64 -7.30 -8.22
C SER A 67 21.50 -5.87 -8.73
N LEU A 68 20.43 -5.17 -8.31
CA LEU A 68 20.24 -3.76 -8.65
C LEU A 68 21.28 -2.88 -7.92
N MET A 69 21.56 -3.15 -6.65
CA MET A 69 22.56 -2.40 -5.89
C MET A 69 23.97 -2.57 -6.45
N ASP A 70 24.32 -3.76 -6.95
CA ASP A 70 25.60 -3.97 -7.67
C ASP A 70 25.70 -3.06 -8.91
N GLN A 71 24.59 -2.90 -9.66
CA GLN A 71 24.54 -1.99 -10.81
C GLN A 71 24.65 -0.52 -10.37
N VAL A 72 23.99 -0.12 -9.27
CA VAL A 72 24.09 1.24 -8.72
C VAL A 72 25.51 1.55 -8.23
N LEU A 73 26.17 0.61 -7.56
CA LEU A 73 27.56 0.75 -7.12
C LEU A 73 28.52 0.88 -8.30
N LEU A 74 28.33 0.07 -9.35
CA LEU A 74 29.11 0.17 -10.58
C LEU A 74 28.91 1.50 -11.28
N PHE A 75 27.63 1.95 -11.38
CA PHE A 75 27.29 3.25 -11.94
C PHE A 75 27.96 4.40 -11.16
N HIS A 76 27.84 4.37 -9.82
CA HIS A 76 28.44 5.38 -8.95
C HIS A 76 29.97 5.51 -9.17
N ARG A 77 30.66 4.39 -9.36
CA ARG A 77 32.12 4.40 -9.62
C ARG A 77 32.51 4.99 -10.96
N ASN A 78 31.62 4.91 -11.96
CA ASN A 78 31.90 5.28 -13.33
C ASN A 78 31.41 6.70 -13.72
N THR A 79 30.39 7.23 -13.03
CA THR A 79 29.87 8.57 -13.31
C THR A 79 30.78 9.67 -12.75
N GLN A 80 30.99 10.72 -13.54
CA GLN A 80 31.69 11.94 -13.10
C GLN A 80 30.73 13.09 -12.76
N ASN A 81 29.44 12.88 -12.94
CA ASN A 81 28.41 13.86 -12.66
C ASN A 81 28.09 13.86 -11.16
N LEU A 82 28.32 14.99 -10.49
CA LEU A 82 28.12 15.13 -9.04
C LEU A 82 26.67 14.93 -8.61
N ASN A 83 25.69 15.36 -9.42
CA ASN A 83 24.28 15.12 -9.12
C ASN A 83 23.97 13.62 -9.15
N GLU A 84 24.41 12.92 -10.19
CA GLU A 84 24.22 11.48 -10.33
C GLU A 84 24.91 10.70 -9.21
N GLN A 85 26.13 11.15 -8.83
CA GLN A 85 26.83 10.56 -7.69
C GLN A 85 26.04 10.77 -6.38
N GLY A 86 25.53 11.98 -6.13
CA GLY A 86 24.73 12.29 -4.94
C GLY A 86 23.46 11.46 -4.83
N LEU A 87 22.72 11.32 -5.95
CA LEU A 87 21.53 10.45 -6.04
C LEU A 87 21.88 8.98 -5.74
N ALA A 88 22.94 8.45 -6.37
CA ALA A 88 23.37 7.07 -6.16
C ALA A 88 23.84 6.84 -4.71
N GLU A 89 24.60 7.75 -4.14
CA GLU A 89 25.09 7.66 -2.76
C GLU A 89 23.95 7.69 -1.74
N ASN A 90 22.92 8.52 -1.97
CA ASN A 90 21.73 8.52 -1.11
C ASN A 90 20.99 7.17 -1.15
N LEU A 91 20.84 6.55 -2.33
CA LEU A 91 20.24 5.23 -2.46
C LEU A 91 21.09 4.13 -1.81
N ILE A 92 22.42 4.16 -2.02
CA ILE A 92 23.36 3.22 -1.38
C ILE A 92 23.27 3.36 0.14
N GLY A 93 23.28 4.61 0.65
CA GLY A 93 23.15 4.88 2.08
C GLY A 93 21.84 4.35 2.68
N ALA A 94 20.71 4.56 1.99
CA ALA A 94 19.44 4.05 2.44
C ALA A 94 19.39 2.51 2.47
N TRP A 95 19.96 1.85 1.46
CA TRP A 95 20.07 0.38 1.41
C TRP A 95 20.97 -0.19 2.51
N LEU A 96 22.11 0.45 2.77
CA LEU A 96 23.02 0.08 3.87
C LEU A 96 22.34 0.23 5.22
N LEU A 97 21.56 1.31 5.41
CA LEU A 97 20.78 1.53 6.63
C LEU A 97 19.74 0.42 6.84
N ALA A 98 18.99 0.07 5.80
CA ALA A 98 18.03 -1.04 5.84
C ALA A 98 18.70 -2.40 6.08
N SER A 99 19.98 -2.52 5.70
CA SER A 99 20.83 -3.70 5.96
C SER A 99 21.53 -3.68 7.32
N ASN A 100 21.16 -2.75 8.22
CA ASN A 100 21.74 -2.54 9.55
C ASN A 100 23.24 -2.19 9.55
N LYS A 101 23.76 -1.61 8.45
CA LYS A 101 25.14 -1.15 8.31
C LYS A 101 25.23 0.37 8.51
N VAL A 102 24.89 0.82 9.72
CA VAL A 102 24.69 2.25 10.03
C VAL A 102 25.92 3.10 9.72
N GLN A 103 27.12 2.66 10.11
CA GLN A 103 28.36 3.42 9.93
C GLN A 103 28.71 3.62 8.46
N GLU A 104 28.62 2.54 7.64
CA GLU A 104 28.85 2.61 6.20
C GLU A 104 27.79 3.50 5.53
N SER A 105 26.52 3.39 5.96
CA SER A 105 25.42 4.22 5.50
C SER A 105 25.71 5.71 5.71
N GLU A 106 26.12 6.11 6.91
CA GLU A 106 26.44 7.52 7.24
C GLU A 106 27.56 8.10 6.35
N MET A 107 28.56 7.31 5.97
CA MET A 107 29.61 7.77 5.05
C MET A 107 29.01 8.14 3.67
N TYR A 108 28.20 7.28 3.08
CA TYR A 108 27.57 7.58 1.79
C TYR A 108 26.58 8.74 1.88
N ILE A 109 25.76 8.79 2.93
CA ILE A 109 24.78 9.86 3.13
C ILE A 109 25.47 11.23 3.29
N ASN A 110 26.53 11.33 4.07
CA ASN A 110 27.27 12.58 4.23
C ASN A 110 27.92 13.03 2.92
N SER A 111 28.41 12.10 2.11
CA SER A 111 28.91 12.38 0.76
C SER A 111 27.80 12.89 -0.15
N ALA A 112 26.62 12.26 -0.14
CA ALA A 112 25.45 12.71 -0.87
C ALA A 112 25.01 14.13 -0.48
N ILE A 113 24.97 14.44 0.83
CA ILE A 113 24.69 15.79 1.34
C ILE A 113 25.68 16.81 0.79
N SER A 114 26.98 16.50 0.82
CA SER A 114 28.04 17.40 0.33
C SER A 114 27.86 17.68 -1.17
N LYS A 115 27.62 16.64 -1.99
CA LYS A 115 27.44 16.79 -3.43
C LYS A 115 26.15 17.53 -3.78
N ALA A 116 25.03 17.16 -3.15
CA ALA A 116 23.76 17.83 -3.38
C ALA A 116 23.79 19.31 -2.98
N SER A 117 24.54 19.66 -1.92
CA SER A 117 24.76 21.06 -1.55
C SER A 117 25.59 21.83 -2.59
N GLN A 118 26.64 21.20 -3.15
CA GLN A 118 27.46 21.81 -4.19
C GLN A 118 26.71 22.04 -5.52
N THR A 119 25.78 21.15 -5.83
CA THR A 119 25.02 21.18 -7.07
C THR A 119 23.67 21.88 -6.92
N HIS A 120 23.32 22.34 -5.73
CA HIS A 120 22.03 22.93 -5.39
C HIS A 120 20.83 22.01 -5.70
N ASP A 121 21.03 20.68 -5.61
CA ASP A 121 19.97 19.70 -5.78
C ASP A 121 19.21 19.52 -4.45
N LEU A 122 18.16 20.32 -4.28
CA LEU A 122 17.36 20.35 -3.04
C LEU A 122 16.63 19.04 -2.77
N ASP A 123 16.19 18.30 -3.79
CA ASP A 123 15.49 17.01 -3.59
C ASP A 123 16.45 15.95 -3.03
N THR A 124 17.61 15.77 -3.67
CA THR A 124 18.66 14.86 -3.15
C THR A 124 19.14 15.27 -1.77
N LEU A 125 19.33 16.56 -1.53
CA LEU A 125 19.73 17.10 -0.23
C LEU A 125 18.71 16.78 0.86
N ALA A 126 17.43 17.02 0.58
CA ALA A 126 16.33 16.75 1.51
C ALA A 126 16.24 15.26 1.86
N ARG A 127 16.30 14.38 0.85
CA ARG A 127 16.28 12.92 1.04
C ARG A 127 17.48 12.43 1.84
N ALA A 128 18.67 12.94 1.57
CA ALA A 128 19.88 12.56 2.27
C ALA A 128 19.85 13.02 3.74
N LEU A 129 19.40 14.24 4.02
CA LEU A 129 19.18 14.72 5.39
C LEU A 129 18.14 13.88 6.14
N PHE A 130 17.04 13.50 5.47
CA PHE A 130 16.05 12.62 6.06
C PHE A 130 16.62 11.22 6.38
N THR A 131 17.39 10.63 5.45
CA THR A 131 18.04 9.33 5.69
C THR A 131 19.05 9.40 6.83
N LEU A 132 19.79 10.52 6.96
CA LEU A 132 20.70 10.75 8.09
C LEU A 132 19.93 10.87 9.41
N ALA A 133 18.82 11.62 9.42
CA ALA A 133 17.96 11.74 10.59
C ALA A 133 17.40 10.37 11.00
N LEU A 134 16.96 9.57 10.04
CA LEU A 134 16.47 8.21 10.27
C LEU A 134 17.57 7.33 10.89
N ALA A 135 18.81 7.39 10.40
CA ALA A 135 19.94 6.66 10.97
C ALA A 135 20.17 7.01 12.45
N LYS A 136 19.99 8.30 12.82
CA LYS A 136 20.12 8.78 14.20
C LYS A 136 18.93 8.43 15.10
N ALA A 137 17.78 8.06 14.52
CA ALA A 137 16.59 7.69 15.28
C ALA A 137 16.62 6.26 15.86
N PHE A 138 17.59 5.44 15.47
CA PHE A 138 17.73 4.07 15.99
C PHE A 138 18.38 3.98 17.38
N ASN A 139 19.09 5.02 17.81
CA ASN A 139 19.76 5.06 19.10
C ASN A 139 19.21 6.21 19.96
N PRO A 140 18.70 5.96 21.18
CA PRO A 140 18.23 7.00 22.09
C PRO A 140 19.25 8.13 22.36
N GLU A 141 20.53 7.80 22.43
CA GLU A 141 21.61 8.80 22.66
C GLU A 141 21.74 9.80 21.52
N THR A 142 21.25 9.47 20.33
CA THR A 142 21.34 10.32 19.13
C THR A 142 20.04 11.01 18.77
N TYR A 143 18.97 10.92 19.58
CA TYR A 143 17.69 11.59 19.32
C TYR A 143 17.83 13.11 19.16
N GLY A 144 18.70 13.76 19.96
CA GLY A 144 18.99 15.18 19.80
C GLY A 144 19.60 15.51 18.44
N GLN A 145 20.51 14.66 17.95
CA GLN A 145 21.10 14.81 16.61
C GLN A 145 20.05 14.56 15.51
N CYS A 146 19.15 13.59 15.69
CA CYS A 146 18.04 13.37 14.79
C CYS A 146 17.19 14.64 14.64
N LEU A 147 16.74 15.24 15.74
CA LEU A 147 15.95 16.48 15.72
C LEU A 147 16.69 17.63 15.04
N GLN A 148 18.00 17.80 15.27
CA GLN A 148 18.80 18.81 14.57
C GLN A 148 18.84 18.59 13.05
N GLN A 149 18.92 17.35 12.57
CA GLN A 149 18.84 17.09 11.13
C GLN A 149 17.45 17.41 10.58
N LEU A 150 16.38 17.10 11.32
CA LEU A 150 15.02 17.44 10.92
C LEU A 150 14.77 18.96 10.90
N GLU A 151 15.40 19.75 11.77
CA GLU A 151 15.36 21.21 11.72
C GLU A 151 16.05 21.77 10.46
N LYS A 152 17.21 21.23 10.08
CA LYS A 152 17.86 21.59 8.82
C LYS A 152 17.00 21.24 7.61
N LEU A 153 16.35 20.07 7.67
CA LEU A 153 15.46 19.61 6.61
C LEU A 153 14.23 20.52 6.49
N ASP A 154 13.65 21.01 7.59
CA ASP A 154 12.54 21.96 7.53
C ASP A 154 12.90 23.21 6.73
N ILE A 155 14.13 23.74 6.86
CA ILE A 155 14.60 24.89 6.08
C ILE A 155 14.59 24.57 4.58
N ILE A 156 15.10 23.38 4.18
CA ILE A 156 15.09 22.96 2.78
C ILE A 156 13.66 22.79 2.27
N LEU A 157 12.76 22.27 3.10
CA LEU A 157 11.36 22.04 2.75
C LEU A 157 10.52 23.32 2.64
N THR A 158 11.05 24.50 2.99
CA THR A 158 10.42 25.78 2.65
C THR A 158 10.49 26.07 1.15
N GLU A 159 11.59 25.65 0.50
CA GLU A 159 11.84 25.87 -0.93
C GLU A 159 11.42 24.67 -1.78
N LEU A 160 11.35 23.47 -1.20
CA LEU A 160 11.00 22.22 -1.88
C LEU A 160 9.56 21.82 -1.59
N ASP A 161 8.70 21.80 -2.62
CA ASP A 161 7.33 21.30 -2.48
C ASP A 161 7.26 19.78 -2.60
N SER A 162 7.59 19.09 -1.51
CA SER A 162 7.52 17.63 -1.40
C SER A 162 6.65 17.22 -0.22
N ALA A 163 5.39 16.89 -0.49
CA ALA A 163 4.46 16.41 0.55
C ALA A 163 4.97 15.10 1.19
N GLU A 164 5.56 14.19 0.41
CA GLU A 164 6.12 12.93 0.90
C GLU A 164 7.19 13.18 1.97
N ILE A 165 8.20 14.02 1.67
CA ILE A 165 9.29 14.26 2.61
C ILE A 165 8.79 15.05 3.82
N LYS A 166 7.93 16.06 3.63
CA LYS A 166 7.31 16.83 4.72
C LYS A 166 6.61 15.92 5.73
N LEU A 167 5.78 14.99 5.24
CA LEU A 167 5.02 14.07 6.08
C LEU A 167 5.92 13.02 6.75
N SER A 168 6.90 12.47 6.03
CA SER A 168 7.86 11.53 6.59
C SER A 168 8.72 12.19 7.70
N THR A 169 9.08 13.45 7.51
CA THR A 169 9.79 14.27 8.52
C THR A 169 8.96 14.46 9.78
N ALA A 170 7.69 14.83 9.62
CA ALA A 170 6.77 15.00 10.74
C ALA A 170 6.53 13.66 11.48
N GLN A 171 6.38 12.56 10.75
CA GLN A 171 6.22 11.23 11.33
C GLN A 171 7.45 10.81 12.14
N LEU A 172 8.65 11.02 11.60
CA LEU A 172 9.90 10.70 12.32
C LEU A 172 10.06 11.55 13.58
N ARG A 173 9.71 12.85 13.51
CA ARG A 173 9.68 13.74 14.69
C ARG A 173 8.67 13.27 15.73
N GLY A 174 7.47 12.88 15.30
CA GLY A 174 6.45 12.29 16.18
C GLY A 174 6.93 11.01 16.85
N PHE A 175 7.69 10.16 16.12
CA PHE A 175 8.35 9.00 16.70
C PHE A 175 9.32 9.39 17.82
N ILE A 176 10.21 10.36 17.60
CA ILE A 176 11.17 10.82 18.65
C ILE A 176 10.42 11.38 19.86
N TYR A 177 9.38 12.19 19.66
CA TYR A 177 8.58 12.71 20.77
C TYR A 177 7.86 11.59 21.55
N THR A 178 7.41 10.53 20.86
CA THR A 178 6.85 9.35 21.52
C THR A 178 7.90 8.62 22.37
N GLN A 179 9.11 8.41 21.84
CA GLN A 179 10.20 7.76 22.58
C GLN A 179 10.66 8.58 23.80
N THR A 180 10.61 9.91 23.71
CA THR A 180 10.94 10.83 24.80
C THR A 180 9.76 11.15 25.71
N LYS A 181 8.64 10.43 25.57
CA LYS A 181 7.39 10.58 26.34
C LYS A 181 6.76 11.97 26.27
N ASN A 182 7.05 12.74 25.25
CA ASN A 182 6.39 14.01 24.96
C ASN A 182 5.12 13.76 24.14
N PHE A 183 4.15 13.06 24.75
CA PHE A 183 2.99 12.50 24.06
C PHE A 183 2.06 13.55 23.45
N ASP A 184 1.85 14.68 24.15
CA ASP A 184 0.95 15.73 23.66
C ASP A 184 1.47 16.33 22.36
N ARG A 185 2.75 16.68 22.32
CA ARG A 185 3.41 17.17 21.11
C ARG A 185 3.42 16.14 19.98
N ALA A 186 3.66 14.87 20.34
CA ALA A 186 3.61 13.78 19.36
C ALA A 186 2.21 13.65 18.74
N LEU A 187 1.15 13.64 19.54
CA LEU A 187 -0.24 13.51 19.08
C LEU A 187 -0.65 14.70 18.20
N GLU A 188 -0.36 15.93 18.61
CA GLU A 188 -0.65 17.13 17.81
C GLU A 188 -0.03 17.05 16.42
N LEU A 189 1.27 16.73 16.36
CA LEU A 189 1.99 16.60 15.10
C LEU A 189 1.50 15.44 14.25
N LEU A 190 1.18 14.31 14.86
CA LEU A 190 0.70 13.13 14.15
C LEU A 190 -0.72 13.33 13.60
N TRP A 191 -1.58 14.07 14.31
CA TRP A 191 -2.91 14.43 13.81
C TRP A 191 -2.84 15.32 12.58
N ASP A 192 -2.06 16.40 12.62
CA ASP A 192 -1.85 17.27 11.46
C ASP A 192 -1.29 16.48 10.26
N SER A 193 -0.36 15.57 10.54
CA SER A 193 0.24 14.71 9.52
C SER A 193 -0.76 13.71 8.96
N TYR A 194 -1.65 13.15 9.78
CA TYR A 194 -2.72 12.24 9.34
C TYR A 194 -3.67 12.91 8.35
N GLU A 195 -4.18 14.10 8.66
CA GLU A 195 -5.10 14.84 7.78
C GLU A 195 -4.43 15.19 6.43
N LYS A 196 -3.18 15.62 6.46
CA LYS A 196 -2.40 15.88 5.24
C LYS A 196 -2.13 14.62 4.44
N ALA A 197 -1.74 13.51 5.09
CA ALA A 197 -1.49 12.23 4.44
C ALA A 197 -2.77 11.68 3.77
N LYS A 198 -3.92 11.83 4.42
CA LYS A 198 -5.24 11.47 3.89
C LYS A 198 -5.58 12.29 2.63
N THR A 199 -5.40 13.60 2.67
CA THR A 199 -5.63 14.49 1.52
C THR A 199 -4.76 14.11 0.31
N HIS A 200 -3.51 13.70 0.54
CA HIS A 200 -2.59 13.30 -0.51
C HIS A 200 -2.67 11.81 -0.89
N GLY A 201 -3.43 10.98 -0.17
CA GLY A 201 -3.61 9.55 -0.47
C GLY A 201 -2.38 8.67 -0.15
N PHE A 202 -1.58 9.01 0.88
CA PHE A 202 -0.42 8.23 1.31
C PHE A 202 -0.84 7.10 2.27
N ILE A 203 -1.35 5.99 1.73
CA ILE A 203 -1.98 4.92 2.53
C ILE A 203 -1.03 4.29 3.56
N LEU A 204 0.21 3.97 3.17
CA LEU A 204 1.20 3.37 4.08
C LEU A 204 1.56 4.33 5.23
N LEU A 205 1.67 5.60 4.92
CA LEU A 205 1.99 6.63 5.89
C LEU A 205 0.83 6.85 6.88
N ILE A 206 -0.42 6.87 6.40
CA ILE A 206 -1.61 6.92 7.25
C ILE A 206 -1.60 5.78 8.27
N SER A 207 -1.40 4.55 7.82
CA SER A 207 -1.37 3.39 8.71
C SER A 207 -0.22 3.44 9.71
N SER A 208 0.94 3.93 9.30
CA SER A 208 2.11 4.11 10.17
C SER A 208 1.89 5.22 11.21
N ILE A 209 1.23 6.32 10.86
CA ILE A 209 0.85 7.40 11.78
C ILE A 209 -0.16 6.87 12.83
N LEU A 210 -1.21 6.17 12.38
CA LEU A 210 -2.20 5.56 13.28
C LEU A 210 -1.56 4.54 14.24
N ALA A 211 -0.56 3.79 13.77
CA ALA A 211 0.24 2.89 14.61
C ALA A 211 0.98 3.63 15.72
N GLN A 212 1.57 4.77 15.41
CA GLN A 212 2.25 5.59 16.42
C GLN A 212 1.27 6.16 17.44
N MET A 213 0.09 6.64 17.00
CA MET A 213 -0.97 7.07 17.92
C MET A 213 -1.45 5.94 18.82
N ALA A 214 -1.66 4.73 18.26
CA ALA A 214 -2.00 3.54 19.04
C ALA A 214 -0.96 3.25 20.12
N ARG A 215 0.34 3.34 19.76
CA ARG A 215 1.44 3.13 20.70
C ARG A 215 1.44 4.17 21.82
N ILE A 216 1.23 5.45 21.50
CA ILE A 216 1.15 6.52 22.51
C ILE A 216 0.04 6.23 23.52
N HIS A 217 -1.16 5.90 23.03
CA HIS A 217 -2.29 5.58 23.93
C HIS A 217 -2.06 4.32 24.77
N ARG A 218 -1.37 3.31 24.21
CA ARG A 218 -0.94 2.15 25.01
C ARG A 218 0.00 2.55 26.14
N ASP A 219 1.01 3.37 25.82
CA ASP A 219 2.02 3.80 26.77
C ASP A 219 1.45 4.75 27.85
N GLN A 220 0.32 5.41 27.57
CA GLN A 220 -0.47 6.20 28.53
C GLN A 220 -1.51 5.36 29.30
N GLY A 221 -1.69 4.08 28.98
CA GLY A 221 -2.71 3.22 29.61
C GLY A 221 -4.14 3.43 29.09
N HIS A 222 -4.31 4.14 27.99
CA HIS A 222 -5.61 4.42 27.36
C HIS A 222 -6.02 3.25 26.45
N THR A 223 -6.49 2.14 27.05
CA THR A 223 -6.73 0.86 26.36
C THR A 223 -7.71 0.98 25.20
N GLU A 224 -8.80 1.71 25.35
CA GLU A 224 -9.82 1.84 24.30
C GLU A 224 -9.31 2.64 23.11
N GLN A 225 -8.65 3.77 23.32
CA GLN A 225 -8.05 4.57 22.28
C GLN A 225 -6.96 3.78 21.55
N HIS A 226 -6.10 3.06 22.29
CA HIS A 226 -5.12 2.16 21.72
C HIS A 226 -5.77 1.16 20.76
N ARG A 227 -6.85 0.49 21.19
CA ARG A 227 -7.59 -0.47 20.38
C ARG A 227 -8.14 0.16 19.10
N ILE A 228 -8.80 1.31 19.21
CA ILE A 228 -9.40 2.03 18.07
C ILE A 228 -8.34 2.39 17.03
N TYR A 229 -7.22 3.00 17.43
CA TYR A 229 -6.17 3.40 16.49
C TYR A 229 -5.44 2.21 15.86
N ALA A 230 -5.21 1.13 16.60
CA ALA A 230 -4.63 -0.09 16.07
C ALA A 230 -5.55 -0.75 15.03
N GLU A 231 -6.86 -0.81 15.29
CA GLU A 231 -7.85 -1.29 14.32
C GLU A 231 -7.89 -0.46 13.05
N LEU A 232 -7.95 0.87 13.19
CA LEU A 232 -7.98 1.77 12.05
C LEU A 232 -6.72 1.63 11.18
N ALA A 233 -5.55 1.50 11.81
CA ALA A 233 -4.29 1.29 11.11
C ALA A 233 -4.29 0.00 10.30
N LEU A 234 -4.84 -1.10 10.84
CA LEU A 234 -4.93 -2.40 10.16
C LEU A 234 -5.96 -2.44 9.03
N ARG A 235 -7.04 -1.64 9.10
CA ARG A 235 -8.08 -1.63 8.06
C ARG A 235 -7.57 -1.17 6.70
N GLY A 236 -6.54 -0.32 6.67
CA GLY A 236 -5.95 0.22 5.44
C GLY A 236 -4.94 -0.71 4.76
N ILE A 237 -4.51 -1.78 5.44
CA ILE A 237 -3.37 -2.61 5.01
C ILE A 237 -3.68 -4.10 5.15
N SER A 238 -3.24 -4.90 4.17
CA SER A 238 -3.25 -6.37 4.25
C SER A 238 -1.83 -6.92 4.34
N GLN A 239 -1.71 -8.14 4.87
CA GLN A 239 -0.43 -8.85 4.94
C GLN A 239 0.21 -9.07 3.58
N GLU A 240 -0.59 -9.24 2.52
CA GLU A 240 -0.12 -9.45 1.16
C GLU A 240 0.42 -8.16 0.54
N ARG A 241 -0.27 -7.02 0.78
CA ARG A 241 0.06 -5.74 0.17
C ARG A 241 1.26 -5.05 0.82
N ALA A 242 1.39 -5.13 2.14
CA ALA A 242 2.46 -4.47 2.89
C ALA A 242 2.86 -5.30 4.13
N PRO A 243 3.55 -6.45 3.94
CA PRO A 243 3.85 -7.39 5.01
C PRO A 243 4.65 -6.78 6.16
N ARG A 244 5.60 -5.90 5.89
CA ARG A 244 6.42 -5.25 6.92
C ARG A 244 5.59 -4.39 7.88
N ILE A 245 4.78 -3.47 7.33
CA ILE A 245 3.91 -2.61 8.15
C ILE A 245 2.82 -3.44 8.81
N TYR A 246 2.23 -4.41 8.11
CA TYR A 246 1.22 -5.30 8.67
C TYR A 246 1.74 -6.06 9.91
N ARG A 247 2.96 -6.60 9.84
CA ARG A 247 3.59 -7.28 10.98
C ARG A 247 3.82 -6.33 12.16
N LEU A 248 4.30 -5.11 11.89
CA LEU A 248 4.47 -4.09 12.92
C LEU A 248 3.14 -3.76 13.60
N LEU A 249 2.08 -3.54 12.84
CA LEU A 249 0.74 -3.25 13.34
C LEU A 249 0.14 -4.41 14.13
N SER A 250 0.30 -5.64 13.64
CA SER A 250 -0.18 -6.83 14.32
C SER A 250 0.46 -7.01 15.70
N SER A 251 1.72 -6.60 15.88
CA SER A 251 2.40 -6.64 17.17
C SER A 251 1.88 -5.60 18.18
N LEU A 252 1.16 -4.58 17.72
CA LEU A 252 0.54 -3.56 18.57
C LEU A 252 -0.86 -3.94 19.04
N CYS A 253 -1.47 -4.97 18.42
CA CYS A 253 -2.81 -5.39 18.79
C CYS A 253 -2.79 -6.22 20.08
N PRO A 254 -3.75 -6.02 21.00
CA PRO A 254 -3.88 -6.83 22.20
C PRO A 254 -4.03 -8.32 21.86
N GLU A 255 -3.56 -9.21 22.76
CA GLU A 255 -3.84 -10.64 22.67
C GLU A 255 -5.36 -10.87 22.69
N GLY A 256 -5.88 -11.66 21.77
CA GLY A 256 -7.32 -11.89 21.60
C GLY A 256 -7.98 -10.90 20.63
N PHE A 257 -7.21 -10.00 20.03
CA PHE A 257 -7.66 -9.23 18.90
C PHE A 257 -7.88 -10.19 17.71
N GLU A 258 -9.10 -10.72 17.63
CA GLU A 258 -9.52 -11.40 16.41
C GLU A 258 -9.35 -10.39 15.27
N LYS A 259 -8.57 -10.78 14.28
CA LYS A 259 -8.47 -10.03 13.04
C LYS A 259 -9.88 -9.78 12.57
N SER A 260 -10.45 -8.63 12.89
CA SER A 260 -11.64 -8.15 12.21
C SER A 260 -11.17 -7.77 10.81
N GLY A 261 -10.88 -8.80 10.01
CA GLY A 261 -11.00 -8.70 8.59
C GLY A 261 -12.41 -8.15 8.33
N PRO A 262 -12.69 -7.63 7.14
CA PRO A 262 -14.01 -7.07 6.87
C PRO A 262 -15.05 -8.01 7.45
N GLN A 263 -15.96 -7.48 8.30
CA GLN A 263 -17.04 -8.26 8.93
C GLN A 263 -17.99 -8.88 7.90
N TYR A 264 -17.62 -8.84 6.64
CA TYR A 264 -18.36 -9.38 5.52
C TYR A 264 -17.47 -10.33 4.69
N ASP A 265 -18.06 -11.39 4.19
CA ASP A 265 -17.47 -12.23 3.15
C ASP A 265 -17.56 -11.52 1.78
N PHE A 266 -18.63 -10.70 1.61
CA PHE A 266 -18.87 -9.92 0.39
C PHE A 266 -19.27 -8.48 0.70
N LEU A 267 -18.62 -7.52 -0.01
CA LEU A 267 -19.05 -6.13 -0.11
C LEU A 267 -19.52 -5.85 -1.55
N ILE A 268 -20.76 -5.40 -1.72
CA ILE A 268 -21.38 -5.18 -3.01
C ILE A 268 -21.59 -3.69 -3.25
N ASP A 269 -21.00 -3.19 -4.33
CA ASP A 269 -21.27 -1.87 -4.87
C ASP A 269 -22.16 -2.03 -6.12
N GLU A 270 -23.49 -1.87 -5.92
CA GLU A 270 -24.46 -2.05 -6.99
C GLU A 270 -24.33 -0.98 -8.09
N ALA A 271 -23.90 0.24 -7.73
CA ALA A 271 -23.77 1.34 -8.68
C ALA A 271 -22.62 1.10 -9.68
N SER A 272 -21.50 0.59 -9.21
CA SER A 272 -20.34 0.28 -10.05
C SER A 272 -20.33 -1.15 -10.60
N ARG A 273 -21.26 -2.03 -10.15
CA ARG A 273 -21.30 -3.48 -10.42
C ARG A 273 -20.02 -4.20 -10.00
N ILE A 274 -19.44 -3.77 -8.90
CA ILE A 274 -18.26 -4.39 -8.29
C ILE A 274 -18.71 -5.21 -7.08
N VAL A 275 -18.30 -6.47 -7.06
CA VAL A 275 -18.43 -7.36 -5.91
C VAL A 275 -17.05 -7.62 -5.36
N ARG A 276 -16.81 -7.30 -4.08
CA ARG A 276 -15.55 -7.63 -3.41
C ARG A 276 -15.75 -8.86 -2.55
N GLU A 277 -15.03 -9.92 -2.87
CA GLU A 277 -14.90 -11.07 -1.98
C GLU A 277 -13.66 -10.88 -1.08
N LYS A 278 -13.79 -11.33 0.16
CA LYS A 278 -12.80 -11.12 1.23
C LYS A 278 -11.37 -11.57 0.89
N GLN A 279 -11.21 -12.66 0.15
CA GLN A 279 -9.91 -13.24 -0.22
C GLN A 279 -9.50 -12.89 -1.66
N LYS A 280 -10.46 -12.86 -2.58
CA LYS A 280 -10.22 -12.59 -4.02
C LYS A 280 -10.13 -11.11 -4.37
N GLY A 281 -10.61 -10.22 -3.49
CA GLY A 281 -10.63 -8.80 -3.74
C GLY A 281 -11.78 -8.35 -4.66
N ALA A 282 -11.56 -7.31 -5.46
CA ALA A 282 -12.60 -6.70 -6.30
C ALA A 282 -12.79 -7.48 -7.61
N ILE A 283 -14.04 -7.83 -7.90
CA ILE A 283 -14.50 -8.53 -9.10
C ILE A 283 -15.39 -7.56 -9.86
N ASP A 284 -14.98 -7.18 -11.08
CA ASP A 284 -15.71 -6.24 -11.93
C ASP A 284 -16.63 -7.00 -12.89
N PHE A 285 -17.93 -6.73 -12.80
CA PHE A 285 -18.97 -7.36 -13.63
C PHE A 285 -19.48 -6.47 -14.78
N LYS A 286 -18.81 -5.34 -15.09
CA LYS A 286 -19.31 -4.37 -16.11
C LYS A 286 -19.72 -4.98 -17.44
N ASN A 287 -19.02 -6.01 -17.91
CA ASN A 287 -19.28 -6.67 -19.17
C ASN A 287 -19.87 -8.09 -19.02
N GLN A 288 -20.36 -8.46 -17.84
CA GLN A 288 -20.80 -9.78 -17.49
C GLN A 288 -22.21 -9.75 -16.84
N HIS A 289 -23.17 -9.14 -17.53
CA HIS A 289 -24.51 -8.86 -17.01
C HIS A 289 -25.20 -10.09 -16.41
N ILE A 290 -25.24 -11.20 -17.16
CA ILE A 290 -25.87 -12.46 -16.72
C ILE A 290 -25.22 -13.00 -15.43
N LEU A 291 -23.89 -12.96 -15.34
CA LEU A 291 -23.19 -13.43 -14.15
C LEU A 291 -23.41 -12.49 -12.95
N TYR A 292 -23.52 -11.19 -13.20
CA TYR A 292 -23.88 -10.22 -12.18
C TYR A 292 -25.28 -10.43 -11.65
N ASP A 293 -26.26 -10.59 -12.55
CA ASP A 293 -27.66 -10.81 -12.19
C ASP A 293 -27.83 -12.12 -11.40
N LEU A 294 -27.13 -13.20 -11.81
CA LEU A 294 -27.03 -14.44 -11.03
C LEU A 294 -26.42 -14.22 -9.65
N ALA A 295 -25.30 -13.49 -9.56
CA ALA A 295 -24.65 -13.19 -8.28
C ALA A 295 -25.60 -12.46 -7.35
N ILE A 296 -26.24 -11.39 -7.83
CA ILE A 296 -27.14 -10.55 -7.05
C ILE A 296 -28.42 -11.32 -6.65
N LEU A 297 -28.98 -12.15 -7.53
CA LEU A 297 -30.11 -13.01 -7.21
C LEU A 297 -29.80 -13.92 -6.03
N PHE A 298 -28.66 -14.62 -6.08
CA PHE A 298 -28.23 -15.52 -5.03
C PHE A 298 -27.92 -14.80 -3.73
N ILE A 299 -27.19 -13.69 -3.80
CA ILE A 299 -26.70 -12.95 -2.62
C ILE A 299 -27.86 -12.25 -1.90
N LYS A 300 -28.75 -11.55 -2.64
CA LYS A 300 -29.89 -10.83 -2.02
C LYS A 300 -30.86 -11.74 -1.28
N LYS A 301 -30.93 -12.99 -1.68
CA LYS A 301 -31.85 -13.99 -1.09
C LYS A 301 -31.08 -15.21 -0.61
N ALA A 302 -30.02 -14.97 0.17
CA ALA A 302 -29.20 -16.03 0.72
C ALA A 302 -30.05 -17.10 1.45
N GLY A 303 -29.77 -18.37 1.17
CA GLY A 303 -30.52 -19.51 1.68
C GLY A 303 -31.74 -19.90 0.84
N GLN A 304 -32.25 -19.05 -0.06
CA GLN A 304 -33.30 -19.42 -0.96
C GLN A 304 -32.75 -20.35 -2.06
N ARG A 305 -33.49 -21.45 -2.31
CA ARG A 305 -33.12 -22.43 -3.34
C ARG A 305 -33.82 -22.11 -4.64
N TYR A 306 -33.09 -22.21 -5.73
CA TYR A 306 -33.55 -21.97 -7.07
C TYR A 306 -33.39 -23.25 -7.88
N SER A 307 -34.50 -23.76 -8.41
CA SER A 307 -34.48 -24.85 -9.37
C SER A 307 -33.87 -24.38 -10.71
N LYS A 308 -33.69 -25.28 -11.65
CA LYS A 308 -33.22 -24.91 -13.00
C LYS A 308 -34.25 -24.04 -13.71
N GLU A 309 -35.51 -24.37 -13.53
CA GLU A 309 -36.68 -23.65 -14.05
C GLU A 309 -36.69 -22.20 -13.53
N ASP A 310 -36.55 -22.02 -12.20
CA ASP A 310 -36.51 -20.71 -11.58
C ASP A 310 -35.36 -19.85 -12.12
N LEU A 311 -34.18 -20.43 -12.28
CA LEU A 311 -33.01 -19.71 -12.79
C LEU A 311 -33.20 -19.26 -14.23
N VAL A 312 -33.79 -20.12 -15.11
CA VAL A 312 -34.03 -19.76 -16.52
C VAL A 312 -35.06 -18.65 -16.62
N GLU A 313 -36.16 -18.75 -15.87
CA GLU A 313 -37.20 -17.73 -15.87
C GLU A 313 -36.70 -16.39 -15.37
N MET A 314 -35.96 -16.37 -14.22
CA MET A 314 -35.54 -15.14 -13.55
C MET A 314 -34.37 -14.44 -14.24
N ILE A 315 -33.42 -15.18 -14.84
CA ILE A 315 -32.18 -14.64 -15.38
C ILE A 315 -32.22 -14.48 -16.92
N TRP A 316 -32.79 -15.48 -17.63
CA TRP A 316 -32.86 -15.44 -19.08
C TRP A 316 -34.25 -15.06 -19.62
N HIS A 317 -35.27 -14.96 -18.74
CA HIS A 317 -36.66 -14.61 -19.09
C HIS A 317 -37.25 -15.53 -20.16
N GLN A 318 -36.95 -16.82 -20.03
CA GLN A 318 -37.35 -17.86 -20.98
C GLN A 318 -38.07 -19.02 -20.26
N SER A 319 -38.83 -19.80 -20.99
CA SER A 319 -39.38 -21.08 -20.49
C SER A 319 -38.25 -22.12 -20.47
N TYR A 320 -38.16 -22.90 -19.40
CA TYR A 320 -37.10 -23.90 -19.26
C TYR A 320 -37.25 -25.04 -20.29
N ASP A 321 -36.18 -25.34 -20.98
CA ASP A 321 -35.98 -26.47 -21.85
C ASP A 321 -34.68 -27.19 -21.47
N PRO A 322 -34.72 -28.47 -21.04
CA PRO A 322 -33.54 -29.20 -20.62
C PRO A 322 -32.45 -29.29 -21.69
N GLU A 323 -32.82 -29.44 -22.97
CA GLU A 323 -31.82 -29.59 -24.03
C GLU A 323 -31.00 -28.31 -24.27
N LEU A 324 -31.62 -27.16 -24.08
CA LEU A 324 -31.00 -25.84 -24.29
C LEU A 324 -30.39 -25.29 -23.04
N HIS A 325 -31.03 -25.44 -21.87
CA HIS A 325 -30.68 -24.66 -20.68
C HIS A 325 -29.83 -25.41 -19.69
N ASP A 326 -29.77 -26.74 -19.67
CA ASP A 326 -28.98 -27.50 -18.69
C ASP A 326 -27.47 -27.14 -18.76
N ASN A 327 -26.94 -27.15 -19.95
CA ASN A 327 -25.52 -26.79 -20.15
C ASN A 327 -25.27 -25.29 -19.90
N LEU A 328 -26.22 -24.43 -20.29
CA LEU A 328 -26.12 -22.98 -20.08
C LEU A 328 -26.05 -22.65 -18.57
N ILE A 329 -26.94 -23.24 -17.77
CA ILE A 329 -26.95 -23.08 -16.32
C ILE A 329 -25.63 -23.60 -15.73
N TYR A 330 -25.21 -24.81 -16.11
CA TYR A 330 -23.98 -25.40 -15.58
C TYR A 330 -22.76 -24.53 -15.85
N VAL A 331 -22.60 -24.06 -17.09
CA VAL A 331 -21.48 -23.18 -17.47
C VAL A 331 -21.53 -21.85 -16.74
N SER A 332 -22.71 -21.25 -16.60
CA SER A 332 -22.88 -19.97 -15.89
C SER A 332 -22.56 -20.10 -14.40
N ILE A 333 -23.04 -21.14 -13.74
CA ILE A 333 -22.72 -21.42 -12.33
C ILE A 333 -21.22 -21.71 -12.15
N LYS A 334 -20.62 -22.49 -13.05
CA LYS A 334 -19.17 -22.77 -13.00
C LYS A 334 -18.37 -21.49 -13.14
N ARG A 335 -18.73 -20.62 -14.09
CA ARG A 335 -18.06 -19.31 -14.26
C ARG A 335 -18.25 -18.42 -13.03
N LEU A 336 -19.46 -18.36 -12.50
CA LEU A 336 -19.75 -17.57 -11.30
C LEU A 336 -18.95 -18.08 -10.10
N ARG A 337 -18.83 -19.38 -9.91
CA ARG A 337 -17.95 -19.97 -8.88
C ARG A 337 -16.49 -19.59 -9.11
N THR A 338 -16.00 -19.65 -10.34
CA THR A 338 -14.63 -19.23 -10.65
C THR A 338 -14.36 -17.78 -10.22
N LEU A 339 -15.35 -16.91 -10.30
CA LEU A 339 -15.23 -15.52 -9.87
C LEU A 339 -15.33 -15.37 -8.34
N LEU A 340 -16.29 -16.04 -7.70
CA LEU A 340 -16.65 -15.77 -6.30
C LEU A 340 -16.01 -16.75 -5.29
N GLU A 341 -15.79 -18.01 -5.64
CA GLU A 341 -15.30 -19.02 -4.70
C GLU A 341 -13.78 -18.90 -4.48
N PRO A 342 -13.30 -18.88 -3.25
CA PRO A 342 -11.87 -18.96 -2.96
C PRO A 342 -11.25 -20.28 -3.44
N ASP A 343 -12.01 -21.39 -3.28
CA ASP A 343 -11.63 -22.74 -3.68
C ASP A 343 -12.75 -23.36 -4.52
N LEU A 344 -12.42 -23.79 -5.73
CA LEU A 344 -13.37 -24.40 -6.66
C LEU A 344 -13.69 -25.87 -6.34
N GLU A 345 -12.75 -26.57 -5.68
CA GLU A 345 -12.94 -27.97 -5.29
C GLU A 345 -13.83 -28.09 -4.05
N SER A 346 -13.84 -27.04 -3.21
CA SER A 346 -14.67 -26.96 -2.01
C SER A 346 -15.49 -25.65 -1.99
N PRO A 347 -16.55 -25.54 -2.82
CA PRO A 347 -17.36 -24.33 -2.91
C PRO A 347 -17.97 -23.95 -1.56
N ARG A 348 -17.83 -22.71 -1.19
CA ARG A 348 -18.22 -22.17 0.11
C ARG A 348 -19.49 -21.32 0.05
N TYR A 349 -19.69 -20.64 -1.07
CA TYR A 349 -20.73 -19.63 -1.23
C TYR A 349 -21.90 -20.10 -2.09
N ILE A 350 -21.65 -20.67 -3.26
CA ILE A 350 -22.70 -21.16 -4.19
C ILE A 350 -22.82 -22.67 -4.04
N LEU A 351 -23.81 -23.08 -3.29
CA LEU A 351 -24.04 -24.48 -2.94
C LEU A 351 -25.14 -25.06 -3.82
N ARG A 352 -25.22 -26.40 -3.83
CA ARG A 352 -26.26 -27.15 -4.55
C ARG A 352 -26.75 -28.30 -3.66
N ASP A 353 -28.07 -28.47 -3.60
CA ASP A 353 -28.69 -29.63 -3.02
C ASP A 353 -29.75 -30.26 -4.00
N ARG A 354 -30.61 -31.14 -3.51
CA ARG A 354 -31.65 -31.79 -4.33
C ARG A 354 -32.70 -30.81 -4.85
N LYS A 355 -32.85 -29.65 -4.19
CA LYS A 355 -33.88 -28.64 -4.53
C LYS A 355 -33.33 -27.53 -5.46
N GLY A 356 -32.03 -27.53 -5.74
CA GLY A 356 -31.41 -26.56 -6.64
C GLY A 356 -30.19 -25.88 -6.13
N TYR A 357 -29.84 -24.72 -6.67
CA TYR A 357 -28.72 -23.89 -6.27
C TYR A 357 -29.13 -22.84 -5.24
N TYR A 358 -28.26 -22.52 -4.33
CA TYR A 358 -28.51 -21.48 -3.32
C TYR A 358 -27.19 -20.85 -2.85
N PHE A 359 -27.29 -19.62 -2.33
CA PHE A 359 -26.17 -18.95 -1.65
C PHE A 359 -26.14 -19.35 -0.16
N ASN A 360 -24.96 -19.57 0.37
CA ASN A 360 -24.79 -19.97 1.76
C ASN A 360 -25.32 -18.85 2.70
N PRO A 361 -26.35 -19.12 3.49
CA PRO A 361 -26.96 -18.13 4.38
C PRO A 361 -26.07 -17.72 5.55
N GLN A 362 -24.96 -18.46 5.80
CA GLN A 362 -24.00 -18.11 6.83
C GLN A 362 -22.95 -17.10 6.33
N SER A 363 -22.94 -16.76 5.05
CA SER A 363 -22.05 -15.76 4.49
C SER A 363 -22.51 -14.35 4.85
N HIS A 364 -21.59 -13.54 5.37
CA HIS A 364 -21.89 -12.14 5.72
C HIS A 364 -21.74 -11.25 4.48
N VAL A 365 -22.83 -10.63 4.08
CA VAL A 365 -22.88 -9.73 2.91
C VAL A 365 -23.22 -8.33 3.36
N GLN A 366 -22.44 -7.36 2.90
CA GLN A 366 -22.68 -5.93 3.08
C GLN A 366 -22.90 -5.27 1.73
N PHE A 367 -23.95 -4.43 1.64
CA PHE A 367 -24.19 -3.57 0.48
C PHE A 367 -23.68 -2.17 0.80
N LYS A 368 -22.97 -1.56 -0.15
CA LYS A 368 -22.52 -0.18 -0.05
C LYS A 368 -23.73 0.74 -0.27
N ASN A 369 -24.10 1.51 0.75
CA ASN A 369 -25.19 2.46 0.64
C ASN A 369 -24.79 3.65 -0.23
N ALA A 370 -25.71 4.11 -1.08
CA ALA A 370 -25.51 5.27 -1.97
C ALA A 370 -25.37 6.62 -1.22
N GLU A 371 -25.60 6.64 0.09
CA GLU A 371 -25.56 7.86 0.92
C GLU A 371 -24.16 8.24 1.43
N GLU A 372 -23.15 7.39 1.29
CA GLU A 372 -21.78 7.71 1.71
C GLU A 372 -20.93 8.47 0.67
N MET A 373 -21.52 8.93 -0.42
CA MET A 373 -20.84 9.71 -1.46
C MET A 373 -21.03 11.23 -1.35
N THR A 374 -21.60 11.75 -0.25
CA THR A 374 -21.78 13.19 -0.03
C THR A 374 -21.36 13.58 1.39
N THR A 375 -20.07 13.42 1.69
CA THR A 375 -19.40 14.22 2.73
C THR A 375 -17.91 14.27 2.48
#